data_2434fd4b74d309e32d5f355996f482a0
#
_entry.id   2434fd4b74d309e32d5f355996f482a0
#
_cell.length_a   1.000
_cell.length_b   1.000
_cell.length_c   1.000
_cell.angle_alpha   90.00
_cell.angle_beta   90.00
_cell.angle_gamma   90.00
#
_symmetry.space_group_name_H-M   'P 1'
#
loop_
_entity.id
_entity.type
_entity.pdbx_description
1 polymer ?
#
loop_
_entity_poly.entity_id
_entity_poly.type
_entity_poly.pdbx_seq_one_letter_code
_entity_poly.pdbx_strand_id
1 'polypeptide(L)'
;MNRWTIQELADTVNAWCRDRALQPANGQAASELSARTLHYYRSAGLLDAPESAAGRGYGRRHLLQLKAIRILQAQGLPLSRIQQLLFARSDKELEQVANSAGQIDPITANVHGHTFNPKETWTVYPLNEQLFVVARNGAVLSRSQLDAIGKICAALPKNSTESTLTR
;
A
#
# COMPACT_ATOMS: atom_id res chain seq x y z
N MET A 1 -6.88 -3.58 -25.13
CA MET A 1 -6.60 -3.82 -23.69
C MET A 1 -7.41 -5.02 -23.25
N ASN A 2 -6.79 -6.02 -22.62
CA ASN A 2 -7.53 -7.18 -22.12
C ASN A 2 -8.42 -6.77 -20.96
N ARG A 3 -9.68 -7.20 -21.01
CA ARG A 3 -10.65 -7.03 -19.93
C ARG A 3 -11.18 -8.39 -19.52
N TRP A 4 -11.40 -8.55 -18.23
CA TRP A 4 -11.81 -9.81 -17.61
C TRP A 4 -13.13 -9.65 -16.86
N THR A 5 -13.87 -10.74 -16.79
CA THR A 5 -14.86 -10.97 -15.74
C THR A 5 -14.12 -11.21 -14.41
N ILE A 6 -14.83 -11.19 -13.29
CA ILE A 6 -14.24 -11.45 -11.98
C ILE A 6 -13.65 -12.88 -11.90
N GLN A 7 -14.31 -13.86 -12.53
CA GLN A 7 -13.85 -15.25 -12.55
C GLN A 7 -12.62 -15.41 -13.45
N GLU A 8 -12.63 -14.88 -14.67
CA GLU A 8 -11.49 -14.90 -15.59
C GLU A 8 -10.26 -14.22 -14.96
N LEU A 9 -10.45 -13.15 -14.19
CA LEU A 9 -9.37 -12.47 -13.49
C LEU A 9 -8.78 -13.37 -12.38
N ALA A 10 -9.63 -14.02 -11.59
CA ALA A 10 -9.20 -14.96 -10.55
C ALA A 10 -8.41 -16.11 -11.17
N ASP A 11 -8.92 -16.73 -12.24
CA ASP A 11 -8.29 -17.85 -12.95
C ASP A 11 -6.93 -17.46 -13.55
N THR A 12 -6.85 -16.24 -14.13
CA THR A 12 -5.61 -15.67 -14.68
C THR A 12 -4.53 -15.54 -13.61
N VAL A 13 -4.90 -15.03 -12.43
CA VAL A 13 -3.94 -14.86 -11.33
C VAL A 13 -3.57 -16.20 -10.71
N ASN A 14 -4.51 -17.14 -10.57
CA ASN A 14 -4.23 -18.48 -10.07
C ASN A 14 -3.26 -19.24 -10.98
N ALA A 15 -3.44 -19.17 -12.31
CA ALA A 15 -2.49 -19.74 -13.28
C ALA A 15 -1.10 -19.11 -13.10
N TRP A 16 -1.02 -17.78 -13.01
CA TRP A 16 0.23 -17.06 -12.78
C TRP A 16 0.92 -17.44 -11.45
N CYS A 17 0.15 -17.70 -10.38
CA CYS A 17 0.68 -18.18 -9.10
C CYS A 17 1.24 -19.62 -9.22
N ARG A 18 0.52 -20.51 -9.91
CA ARG A 18 0.98 -21.89 -10.14
C ARG A 18 2.30 -21.92 -10.91
N ASP A 19 2.41 -21.13 -11.99
CA ASP A 19 3.63 -21.04 -12.80
C ASP A 19 4.87 -20.61 -12.00
N ARG A 20 4.66 -19.90 -10.89
CA ARG A 20 5.71 -19.39 -9.99
C ARG A 20 5.83 -20.13 -8.67
N ALA A 21 5.06 -21.18 -8.47
CA ALA A 21 4.96 -21.92 -7.20
C ALA A 21 4.67 -20.99 -6.00
N LEU A 22 3.92 -19.90 -6.23
CA LEU A 22 3.57 -18.94 -5.19
C LEU A 22 2.41 -19.47 -4.35
N GLN A 23 2.66 -19.61 -3.06
CA GLN A 23 1.64 -19.99 -2.05
C GLN A 23 1.64 -18.97 -0.90
N PRO A 24 0.47 -18.66 -0.32
CA PRO A 24 0.42 -17.87 0.91
C PRO A 24 1.21 -18.56 2.02
N ALA A 25 2.10 -17.83 2.68
CA ALA A 25 2.93 -18.39 3.75
C ALA A 25 2.17 -18.60 5.06
N ASN A 26 1.10 -17.82 5.28
CA ASN A 26 0.22 -17.98 6.43
C ASN A 26 -1.05 -18.74 6.01
N GLY A 27 -1.45 -19.75 6.75
CA GLY A 27 -2.64 -20.55 6.47
C GLY A 27 -3.99 -19.80 6.52
N GLN A 28 -3.97 -18.46 6.64
CA GLN A 28 -5.17 -17.62 6.68
C GLN A 28 -5.69 -17.24 5.28
N ALA A 29 -4.86 -17.31 4.25
CA ALA A 29 -5.26 -17.03 2.88
C ALA A 29 -5.45 -18.34 2.10
N ALA A 30 -6.55 -18.43 1.34
CA ALA A 30 -6.78 -19.59 0.47
C ALA A 30 -5.66 -19.71 -0.57
N SER A 31 -5.28 -20.94 -0.91
CA SER A 31 -4.27 -21.24 -1.93
C SER A 31 -4.67 -20.67 -3.30
N GLU A 32 -5.96 -20.69 -3.61
CA GLU A 32 -6.53 -20.16 -4.84
C GLU A 32 -7.50 -19.02 -4.60
N LEU A 33 -7.51 -18.06 -5.53
CA LEU A 33 -8.49 -16.98 -5.55
C LEU A 33 -9.79 -17.47 -6.17
N SER A 34 -10.91 -17.03 -5.60
CA SER A 34 -12.25 -17.24 -6.13
C SER A 34 -12.93 -15.88 -6.35
N ALA A 35 -14.03 -15.85 -7.12
CA ALA A 35 -14.86 -14.66 -7.25
C ALA A 35 -15.28 -14.09 -5.87
N ARG A 36 -15.61 -14.97 -4.91
CA ARG A 36 -15.94 -14.58 -3.53
C ARG A 36 -14.77 -13.87 -2.83
N THR A 37 -13.55 -14.37 -3.00
CA THR A 37 -12.34 -13.73 -2.44
C THR A 37 -12.12 -12.37 -3.05
N LEU A 38 -12.33 -12.21 -4.35
CA LEU A 38 -12.18 -10.92 -5.04
C LEU A 38 -13.27 -9.91 -4.59
N HIS A 39 -14.49 -10.35 -4.37
CA HIS A 39 -15.54 -9.51 -3.77
C HIS A 39 -15.14 -9.03 -2.38
N TYR A 40 -14.59 -9.91 -1.56
CA TYR A 40 -14.07 -9.55 -0.25
C TYR A 40 -12.91 -8.55 -0.35
N TYR A 41 -11.97 -8.72 -1.28
CA TYR A 41 -10.87 -7.78 -1.47
C TYR A 41 -11.36 -6.40 -1.90
N ARG A 42 -12.42 -6.32 -2.68
CA ARG A 42 -13.07 -5.06 -3.02
C ARG A 42 -13.66 -4.37 -1.79
N SER A 43 -14.44 -5.08 -1.00
CA SER A 43 -15.03 -4.52 0.23
C SER A 43 -13.97 -4.11 1.24
N ALA A 44 -12.83 -4.80 1.27
CA ALA A 44 -11.68 -4.47 2.13
C ALA A 44 -10.76 -3.37 1.53
N GLY A 45 -11.09 -2.79 0.37
CA GLY A 45 -10.28 -1.74 -0.26
C GLY A 45 -8.89 -2.21 -0.76
N LEU A 46 -8.73 -3.52 -1.00
CA LEU A 46 -7.53 -4.12 -1.57
C LEU A 46 -7.56 -4.20 -3.09
N LEU A 47 -8.75 -4.23 -3.67
CA LEU A 47 -9.01 -4.29 -5.09
C LEU A 47 -9.97 -3.18 -5.49
N ASP A 48 -9.65 -2.44 -6.53
CA ASP A 48 -10.50 -1.37 -7.05
C ASP A 48 -11.84 -1.89 -7.57
N ALA A 49 -12.82 -1.00 -7.69
CA ALA A 49 -14.08 -1.31 -8.32
C ALA A 49 -13.89 -1.57 -9.82
N PRO A 50 -14.72 -2.45 -10.44
CA PRO A 50 -14.65 -2.66 -11.88
C PRO A 50 -14.99 -1.37 -12.63
N GLU A 51 -14.27 -1.11 -13.73
CA GLU A 51 -14.45 0.09 -14.55
C GLU A 51 -15.80 0.09 -15.32
N SER A 52 -16.45 -1.05 -15.40
CA SER A 52 -17.76 -1.21 -16.04
C SER A 52 -18.60 -2.24 -15.28
N ALA A 53 -19.88 -1.94 -15.11
CA ALA A 53 -20.85 -2.87 -14.53
C ALA A 53 -21.22 -4.02 -15.49
N ALA A 54 -20.91 -3.92 -16.78
CA ALA A 54 -21.27 -4.87 -17.84
C ALA A 54 -20.29 -6.06 -17.94
N GLY A 55 -20.18 -6.85 -16.87
CA GLY A 55 -19.54 -8.18 -16.88
C GLY A 55 -18.01 -8.19 -16.96
N ARG A 56 -17.39 -7.55 -17.96
CA ARG A 56 -15.92 -7.48 -18.16
C ARG A 56 -15.35 -6.14 -17.73
N GLY A 57 -15.48 -5.81 -16.45
CA GLY A 57 -15.05 -4.51 -15.91
C GLY A 57 -13.64 -4.49 -15.32
N TYR A 58 -12.92 -5.62 -15.28
CA TYR A 58 -11.60 -5.70 -14.67
C TYR A 58 -10.51 -5.56 -15.73
N GLY A 59 -9.62 -4.58 -15.55
CA GLY A 59 -8.53 -4.28 -16.46
C GLY A 59 -7.15 -4.60 -15.86
N ARG A 60 -6.08 -4.13 -16.55
CA ARG A 60 -4.69 -4.36 -16.17
C ARG A 60 -4.39 -3.98 -14.71
N ARG A 61 -4.93 -2.84 -14.23
CA ARG A 61 -4.70 -2.38 -12.86
C ARG A 61 -5.14 -3.43 -11.83
N HIS A 62 -6.33 -4.00 -12.00
CA HIS A 62 -6.84 -5.05 -11.12
C HIS A 62 -5.96 -6.31 -11.13
N LEU A 63 -5.44 -6.69 -12.31
CA LEU A 63 -4.50 -7.79 -12.43
C LEU A 63 -3.20 -7.52 -11.64
N LEU A 64 -2.66 -6.30 -11.73
CA LEU A 64 -1.46 -5.90 -10.99
C LEU A 64 -1.70 -5.87 -9.47
N GLN A 65 -2.85 -5.35 -9.03
CA GLN A 65 -3.23 -5.37 -7.62
C GLN A 65 -3.28 -6.80 -7.07
N LEU A 66 -3.95 -7.72 -7.76
CA LEU A 66 -4.04 -9.12 -7.30
C LEU A 66 -2.69 -9.82 -7.30
N LYS A 67 -1.85 -9.61 -8.31
CA LYS A 67 -0.48 -10.15 -8.33
C LYS A 67 0.35 -9.62 -7.15
N ALA A 68 0.30 -8.31 -6.88
CA ALA A 68 0.98 -7.71 -5.74
C ALA A 68 0.48 -8.29 -4.40
N ILE A 69 -0.85 -8.44 -4.23
CA ILE A 69 -1.43 -9.07 -3.04
C ILE A 69 -0.87 -10.48 -2.85
N ARG A 70 -0.82 -11.31 -3.91
CA ARG A 70 -0.33 -12.69 -3.82
C ARG A 70 1.15 -12.78 -3.46
N ILE A 71 2.00 -11.90 -4.02
CA ILE A 71 3.42 -11.79 -3.64
C ILE A 71 3.55 -11.48 -2.14
N LEU A 72 2.82 -10.48 -1.65
CA LEU A 72 2.89 -10.06 -0.25
C LEU A 72 2.32 -11.13 0.72
N GLN A 73 1.29 -11.86 0.29
CA GLN A 73 0.78 -13.03 1.04
C GLN A 73 1.79 -14.18 1.08
N ALA A 74 2.53 -14.42 0.01
CA ALA A 74 3.61 -15.41 0.00
C ALA A 74 4.76 -15.05 0.95
N GLN A 75 4.92 -13.76 1.28
CA GLN A 75 5.85 -13.28 2.31
C GLN A 75 5.27 -13.34 3.73
N GLY A 76 4.05 -13.81 3.90
CA GLY A 76 3.40 -13.93 5.21
C GLY A 76 2.77 -12.64 5.74
N LEU A 77 2.65 -11.57 4.91
CA LEU A 77 2.05 -10.34 5.38
C LEU A 77 0.53 -10.49 5.60
N PRO A 78 -0.02 -9.95 6.69
CA PRO A 78 -1.47 -9.92 6.90
C PRO A 78 -2.15 -8.94 5.96
N LEU A 79 -3.42 -9.19 5.61
CA LEU A 79 -4.18 -8.37 4.65
C LEU A 79 -4.27 -6.89 5.02
N SER A 80 -4.37 -6.56 6.30
CA SER A 80 -4.38 -5.18 6.80
C SER A 80 -3.07 -4.44 6.45
N ARG A 81 -1.95 -5.14 6.55
CA ARG A 81 -0.66 -4.58 6.17
C ARG A 81 -0.51 -4.45 4.66
N ILE A 82 -0.98 -5.45 3.91
CA ILE A 82 -1.02 -5.42 2.44
C ILE A 82 -1.85 -4.23 1.96
N GLN A 83 -3.03 -3.99 2.54
CA GLN A 83 -3.87 -2.84 2.21
C GLN A 83 -3.11 -1.52 2.37
N GLN A 84 -2.44 -1.31 3.51
CA GLN A 84 -1.64 -0.10 3.74
C GLN A 84 -0.52 0.07 2.71
N LEU A 85 0.16 -1.02 2.36
CA LEU A 85 1.27 -1.01 1.41
C LEU A 85 0.83 -0.75 -0.03
N LEU A 86 -0.35 -1.21 -0.43
CA LEU A 86 -0.86 -1.05 -1.79
C LEU A 86 -1.74 0.19 -1.97
N PHE A 87 -2.11 0.87 -0.88
CA PHE A 87 -2.94 2.06 -0.93
C PHE A 87 -2.29 3.14 -1.81
N ALA A 88 -3.08 3.72 -2.72
CA ALA A 88 -2.69 4.78 -3.65
C ALA A 88 -1.47 4.50 -4.55
N ARG A 89 -1.06 3.23 -4.72
CA ARG A 89 0.03 2.87 -5.63
C ARG A 89 -0.36 3.04 -7.09
N SER A 90 0.58 3.57 -7.86
CA SER A 90 0.47 3.63 -9.32
C SER A 90 0.63 2.24 -9.95
N ASP A 91 0.18 2.07 -11.19
CA ASP A 91 0.34 0.81 -11.93
C ASP A 91 1.80 0.39 -12.06
N LYS A 92 2.72 1.37 -12.23
CA LYS A 92 4.16 1.10 -12.31
C LYS A 92 4.71 0.52 -11.01
N GLU A 93 4.29 1.05 -9.86
CA GLU A 93 4.70 0.53 -8.54
C GLU A 93 4.09 -0.85 -8.27
N LEU A 94 2.82 -1.06 -8.62
CA LEU A 94 2.18 -2.38 -8.53
C LEU A 94 2.90 -3.41 -9.40
N GLU A 95 3.33 -3.02 -10.61
CA GLU A 95 4.10 -3.88 -11.50
C GLU A 95 5.48 -4.22 -10.93
N GLN A 96 6.16 -3.28 -10.28
CA GLN A 96 7.41 -3.54 -9.57
C GLN A 96 7.22 -4.59 -8.48
N VAL A 97 6.17 -4.46 -7.66
CA VAL A 97 5.82 -5.45 -6.63
C VAL A 97 5.51 -6.81 -7.27
N ALA A 98 4.71 -6.85 -8.33
CA ALA A 98 4.34 -8.09 -9.02
C ALA A 98 5.52 -8.80 -9.71
N ASN A 99 6.55 -8.05 -10.08
CA ASN A 99 7.76 -8.57 -10.73
C ASN A 99 8.90 -8.87 -9.75
N SER A 100 8.82 -8.39 -8.51
CA SER A 100 9.79 -8.74 -7.47
C SER A 100 9.59 -10.22 -7.10
N ALA A 101 10.43 -11.08 -7.62
CA ALA A 101 10.39 -12.53 -7.47
C ALA A 101 10.69 -13.01 -6.03
N GLY A 102 9.89 -12.60 -5.06
CA GLY A 102 10.04 -13.02 -3.66
C GLY A 102 11.20 -12.34 -2.88
N GLN A 103 12.00 -11.51 -3.52
CA GLN A 103 12.96 -10.63 -2.88
C GLN A 103 12.40 -9.21 -2.85
N ILE A 104 11.39 -9.02 -2.04
CA ILE A 104 11.08 -7.66 -1.60
C ILE A 104 11.84 -7.50 -0.32
N ASP A 105 12.89 -6.68 -0.34
CA ASP A 105 13.32 -5.97 0.86
C ASP A 105 12.05 -5.45 1.54
N PRO A 106 11.93 -5.56 2.89
CA PRO A 106 10.69 -5.20 3.56
C PRO A 106 10.22 -3.89 2.97
N ILE A 107 9.07 -3.93 2.26
CA ILE A 107 8.53 -2.76 1.56
C ILE A 107 8.23 -1.76 2.66
N THR A 108 9.20 -0.96 2.90
CA THR A 108 9.12 0.16 3.82
C THR A 108 8.04 1.07 3.26
N ALA A 109 7.03 1.29 4.05
CA ALA A 109 5.90 2.12 3.67
C ALA A 109 6.42 3.44 3.11
N ASN A 110 6.22 3.63 1.81
CA ASN A 110 6.61 4.84 1.14
C ASN A 110 5.56 5.90 1.46
N VAL A 111 5.71 6.55 2.60
CA VAL A 111 5.00 7.79 2.85
C VAL A 111 5.69 8.84 2.00
N HIS A 112 5.07 9.22 0.87
CA HIS A 112 5.56 10.24 -0.06
C HIS A 112 6.90 9.92 -0.76
N GLY A 113 7.08 8.68 -1.26
CA GLY A 113 8.25 8.35 -2.09
C GLY A 113 9.56 8.09 -1.32
N HIS A 114 9.53 8.03 -0.01
CA HIS A 114 10.70 7.76 0.82
C HIS A 114 10.62 6.38 1.48
N THR A 115 11.56 5.50 1.13
CA THR A 115 11.71 4.18 1.79
C THR A 115 12.32 4.35 3.18
N PHE A 116 11.67 3.76 4.19
CA PHE A 116 12.26 3.66 5.53
C PHE A 116 13.32 2.55 5.54
N ASN A 117 14.58 2.91 5.74
CA ASN A 117 15.66 1.96 5.91
C ASN A 117 15.97 1.84 7.42
N PRO A 118 15.82 0.67 8.04
CA PRO A 118 16.07 0.50 9.47
C PRO A 118 17.55 0.72 9.88
N LYS A 119 18.47 0.79 8.91
CA LYS A 119 19.89 1.13 9.16
C LYS A 119 20.17 2.63 9.10
N GLU A 120 19.17 3.47 8.75
CA GLU A 120 19.36 4.91 8.71
C GLU A 120 19.25 5.56 10.08
N THR A 121 20.13 6.51 10.34
CA THR A 121 20.08 7.33 11.56
C THR A 121 19.08 8.45 11.35
N TRP A 122 18.12 8.57 12.24
CA TRP A 122 17.10 9.62 12.22
C TRP A 122 17.37 10.62 13.32
N THR A 123 17.38 11.90 12.98
CA THR A 123 17.46 12.99 13.97
C THR A 123 16.11 13.66 14.06
N VAL A 124 15.55 13.72 15.26
CA VAL A 124 14.24 14.32 15.54
C VAL A 124 14.44 15.72 16.12
N TYR A 125 13.85 16.71 15.49
CA TYR A 125 13.86 18.11 15.95
C TYR A 125 12.45 18.49 16.40
N PRO A 126 12.19 18.71 17.69
CA PRO A 126 10.90 19.17 18.15
C PRO A 126 10.66 20.62 17.69
N LEU A 127 9.51 20.89 17.08
CA LEU A 127 9.05 22.23 16.75
C LEU A 127 8.18 22.82 17.87
N ASN A 128 7.32 21.99 18.44
CA ASN A 128 6.50 22.29 19.62
C ASN A 128 6.08 20.99 20.30
N GLU A 129 5.15 21.04 21.28
CA GLU A 129 4.67 19.88 22.03
C GLU A 129 3.98 18.80 21.17
N GLN A 130 3.52 19.13 19.97
CA GLN A 130 2.72 18.28 19.10
C GLN A 130 3.40 17.97 17.76
N LEU A 131 4.43 18.72 17.36
CA LEU A 131 5.05 18.64 16.05
C LEU A 131 6.56 18.49 16.13
N PHE A 132 7.10 17.59 15.31
CA PHE A 132 8.54 17.42 15.12
C PHE A 132 8.90 17.24 13.65
N VAL A 133 10.10 17.67 13.31
CA VAL A 133 10.72 17.40 12.01
C VAL A 133 11.67 16.23 12.17
N VAL A 134 11.63 15.31 11.24
CA VAL A 134 12.54 14.15 11.21
C VAL A 134 13.49 14.32 10.03
N ALA A 135 14.78 14.36 10.31
CA ALA A 135 15.84 14.42 9.32
C ALA A 135 16.54 13.08 9.18
N ARG A 136 16.93 12.71 7.96
CA ARG A 136 17.55 11.41 7.63
C ARG A 136 19.04 11.56 7.41
N ASN A 137 19.77 10.44 7.59
CA ASN A 137 21.20 10.33 7.23
C ASN A 137 22.09 11.42 7.82
N GLY A 138 21.85 11.81 9.08
CA GLY A 138 22.65 12.81 9.75
C GLY A 138 22.48 14.24 9.22
N ALA A 139 21.42 14.50 8.42
CA ALA A 139 21.11 15.86 7.98
C ALA A 139 20.84 16.75 9.21
N VAL A 140 21.60 17.84 9.31
CA VAL A 140 21.49 18.80 10.40
C VAL A 140 20.69 20.00 9.91
N LEU A 141 19.58 20.28 10.58
CA LEU A 141 18.76 21.48 10.34
C LEU A 141 19.23 22.61 11.23
N SER A 142 19.47 23.77 10.62
CA SER A 142 19.79 24.99 11.37
C SER A 142 18.55 25.51 12.09
N ARG A 143 18.77 26.32 13.14
CA ARG A 143 17.68 26.92 13.91
C ARG A 143 16.78 27.80 13.05
N SER A 144 17.35 28.51 12.08
CA SER A 144 16.59 29.34 11.14
C SER A 144 15.69 28.52 10.20
N GLN A 145 16.13 27.35 9.79
CA GLN A 145 15.31 26.41 8.99
C GLN A 145 14.15 25.83 9.82
N LEU A 146 14.40 25.45 11.07
CA LEU A 146 13.37 24.95 11.97
C LEU A 146 12.33 26.04 12.29
N ASP A 147 12.77 27.29 12.50
CA ASP A 147 11.87 28.42 12.72
C ASP A 147 11.01 28.73 11.49
N ALA A 148 11.59 28.63 10.29
CA ALA A 148 10.85 28.80 9.03
C ALA A 148 9.77 27.69 8.86
N ILE A 149 10.12 26.45 9.13
CA ILE A 149 9.18 25.31 9.08
C ILE A 149 8.07 25.51 10.13
N GLY A 150 8.43 25.90 11.35
CA GLY A 150 7.48 26.18 12.43
C GLY A 150 6.45 27.26 12.07
N LYS A 151 6.89 28.34 11.40
CA LYS A 151 6.01 29.39 10.89
C LYS A 151 5.02 28.90 9.84
N ILE A 152 5.50 28.05 8.91
CA ILE A 152 4.64 27.44 7.88
C ILE A 152 3.60 26.53 8.54
N CYS A 153 4.00 25.68 9.49
CA CYS A 153 3.10 24.79 10.20
C CYS A 153 2.06 25.54 11.04
N ALA A 154 2.44 26.68 11.63
CA ALA A 154 1.52 27.51 12.40
C ALA A 154 0.48 28.26 11.53
N ALA A 155 0.81 28.50 10.25
CA ALA A 155 -0.09 29.15 9.29
C ALA A 155 -1.09 28.18 8.64
N LEU A 156 -0.97 26.87 8.86
CA LEU A 156 -1.94 25.87 8.35
C LEU A 156 -3.26 26.01 9.12
N PRO A 157 -4.41 25.98 8.42
CA PRO A 157 -5.70 26.04 9.09
C PRO A 157 -5.84 24.86 10.06
N LYS A 158 -6.18 25.14 11.31
CA LYS A 158 -6.54 24.11 12.28
C LYS A 158 -7.84 23.49 11.81
N ASN A 159 -7.80 22.30 11.23
CA ASN A 159 -9.01 21.53 10.97
C ASN A 159 -9.64 21.18 12.32
N SER A 160 -10.65 21.92 12.68
CA SER A 160 -11.53 21.62 13.81
C SER A 160 -12.39 20.42 13.44
N THR A 161 -11.88 19.22 13.64
CA THR A 161 -12.71 18.02 13.72
C THR A 161 -13.15 17.87 15.18
N GLU A 162 -14.05 18.74 15.62
CA GLU A 162 -14.92 18.42 16.74
C GLU A 162 -15.91 17.35 16.29
N SER A 163 -15.55 16.09 16.44
CA SER A 163 -16.52 15.01 16.48
C SER A 163 -17.19 15.05 17.83
N THR A 164 -18.37 15.68 17.84
CA THR A 164 -19.33 15.59 18.94
C THR A 164 -19.75 14.13 19.11
N LEU A 165 -19.09 13.42 20.01
CA LEU A 165 -19.61 12.20 20.62
C LEU A 165 -20.51 12.64 21.75
N THR A 166 -21.83 12.76 21.47
CA THR A 166 -22.86 12.89 22.50
C THR A 166 -23.71 11.64 22.48
N ARG A 167 -23.62 10.87 23.57
CA ARG A 167 -24.51 9.85 24.12
C ARG A 167 -24.89 8.64 23.25
#